data_20c62493295d9d155a72132610ff4065
#
_entry.id   20c62493295d9d155a72132610ff4065
#
_cell.length_a   1.000
_cell.length_b   1.000
_cell.length_c   1.000
_cell.angle_alpha   90.00
_cell.angle_beta   90.00
_cell.angle_gamma   90.00
#
_symmetry.space_group_name_H-M   'P 1'
#
loop_
_entity.id
_entity.type
_entity.pdbx_description
1 polymer ?
#
loop_
_entity_poly.entity_id
_entity_poly.type
_entity_poly.pdbx_seq_one_letter_code
_entity_poly.pdbx_strand_id
1 'polypeptide(L)'
;LAMGLAVTTASGALAEQIVAVNSPVESVGGQATKVTDAGQNAADTSQATVNSSVNTDTTQSAAGNTQTDTAQNTEASAAKPDPASITPTATGISIYISKRQSKLTLMQNKQAIGVWDAKLGRQSATGDKVQEGDEITPSGSFYVCTRNDKSKYYLALGLSYPNIEDAERGLSTGLITQEQYQAIVDANKAGVTPPWDTPLGGAIEIHGNQGDRGTAGCIAMTNDVMDILWSYCAVGVPVTIGP
;
A
#
# COMPACT_ATOMS: atom_id res chain seq x y z
N LEU A 1 -44.92 20.52 -48.92
CA LEU A 1 -43.58 21.07 -49.21
C LEU A 1 -42.63 20.54 -48.12
N ALA A 2 -41.84 19.52 -48.44
CA ALA A 2 -40.85 18.96 -47.54
C ALA A 2 -39.47 19.44 -48.03
N MET A 3 -38.72 20.15 -47.18
CA MET A 3 -37.34 20.52 -47.41
C MET A 3 -36.44 19.51 -46.70
N GLY A 4 -35.74 18.70 -47.49
CA GLY A 4 -34.69 17.84 -46.97
C GLY A 4 -33.37 18.58 -46.79
N LEU A 5 -32.74 18.46 -45.62
CA LEU A 5 -31.42 18.98 -45.34
C LEU A 5 -30.41 17.83 -45.49
N ALA A 6 -29.54 17.94 -46.50
CA ALA A 6 -28.45 17.01 -46.72
C ALA A 6 -27.25 17.41 -45.84
N VAL A 7 -26.75 16.48 -45.01
CA VAL A 7 -25.49 16.64 -44.27
C VAL A 7 -24.42 15.90 -45.07
N THR A 8 -23.46 16.67 -45.60
CA THR A 8 -22.25 16.13 -46.22
C THR A 8 -21.17 15.92 -45.16
N THR A 9 -20.76 14.67 -44.99
CA THR A 9 -19.58 14.30 -44.22
C THR A 9 -18.32 14.45 -45.06
N ALA A 10 -17.44 15.38 -44.68
CA ALA A 10 -16.10 15.47 -45.25
C ALA A 10 -15.15 14.57 -44.44
N SER A 11 -14.66 13.51 -45.10
CA SER A 11 -13.59 12.66 -44.60
C SER A 11 -12.26 13.26 -45.04
N GLY A 12 -11.49 13.84 -44.10
CA GLY A 12 -10.13 14.30 -44.32
C GLY A 12 -9.13 13.33 -43.74
N ALA A 13 -8.48 12.56 -44.59
CA ALA A 13 -7.34 11.72 -44.24
C ALA A 13 -6.09 12.63 -44.18
N LEU A 14 -5.50 12.78 -42.98
CA LEU A 14 -4.16 13.31 -42.80
C LEU A 14 -3.20 12.12 -42.63
N ALA A 15 -2.41 11.88 -43.68
CA ALA A 15 -1.25 11.00 -43.65
C ALA A 15 -0.07 11.80 -43.12
N GLU A 16 0.40 11.51 -41.90
CA GLU A 16 1.66 12.01 -41.38
C GLU A 16 2.82 11.11 -41.80
N GLN A 17 3.78 11.72 -42.43
CA GLN A 17 5.05 11.10 -42.85
C GLN A 17 5.95 10.89 -41.63
N ILE A 18 6.34 9.65 -41.38
CA ILE A 18 7.39 9.33 -40.45
C ILE A 18 8.72 9.51 -41.13
N VAL A 19 9.48 10.55 -40.74
CA VAL A 19 10.87 10.73 -41.12
C VAL A 19 11.75 9.92 -40.17
N ALA A 20 12.31 8.84 -40.66
CA ALA A 20 13.35 8.07 -39.95
C ALA A 20 14.66 8.82 -40.01
N VAL A 21 15.14 9.27 -38.85
CA VAL A 21 16.52 9.81 -38.70
C VAL A 21 17.41 8.67 -38.20
N ASN A 22 18.19 8.13 -39.13
CA ASN A 22 19.21 7.15 -38.88
C ASN A 22 20.54 7.92 -38.64
N SER A 23 21.12 7.83 -37.42
CA SER A 23 22.50 8.28 -37.17
C SER A 23 23.26 7.15 -36.46
N PRO A 24 24.46 6.79 -36.95
CA PRO A 24 25.28 5.74 -36.36
C PRO A 24 26.03 6.26 -35.12
N VAL A 25 26.01 5.50 -34.03
CA VAL A 25 26.85 5.74 -32.86
C VAL A 25 28.15 4.98 -33.01
N GLU A 26 29.23 5.75 -33.05
CA GLU A 26 30.62 5.26 -33.03
C GLU A 26 30.94 4.59 -31.67
N SER A 27 31.54 3.42 -31.74
CA SER A 27 32.12 2.68 -30.63
C SER A 27 33.44 3.33 -30.19
N VAL A 28 33.52 3.80 -28.97
CA VAL A 28 34.77 4.11 -28.29
C VAL A 28 35.03 3.07 -27.22
N GLY A 29 36.03 2.23 -27.45
CA GLY A 29 36.57 1.28 -26.49
C GLY A 29 37.32 2.01 -25.37
N GLY A 30 37.06 1.62 -24.15
CA GLY A 30 37.74 2.08 -22.93
C GLY A 30 37.93 0.93 -21.95
N GLN A 31 39.15 0.63 -21.68
CA GLN A 31 39.74 -0.52 -20.99
C GLN A 31 39.20 -0.74 -19.57
N ALA A 32 39.10 -2.00 -19.24
CA ALA A 32 38.93 -2.53 -17.88
C ALA A 32 40.17 -2.27 -17.02
N THR A 33 39.97 -1.70 -15.84
CA THR A 33 40.93 -1.79 -14.75
C THR A 33 40.30 -2.60 -13.61
N LYS A 34 40.94 -3.73 -13.39
CA LYS A 34 40.71 -4.68 -12.31
C LYS A 34 41.36 -4.11 -11.04
N VAL A 35 40.61 -3.90 -10.01
CA VAL A 35 41.16 -3.70 -8.65
C VAL A 35 40.61 -4.82 -7.77
N THR A 36 41.50 -5.72 -7.42
CA THR A 36 41.40 -6.67 -6.32
C THR A 36 41.84 -5.94 -5.06
N ASP A 37 41.06 -5.96 -4.01
CA ASP A 37 41.66 -6.15 -2.70
C ASP A 37 40.67 -6.76 -1.70
N ALA A 38 41.23 -7.69 -0.94
CA ALA A 38 40.58 -8.47 0.09
C ALA A 38 40.78 -7.79 1.45
N GLY A 39 39.83 -7.94 2.33
CA GLY A 39 39.98 -7.47 3.72
C GLY A 39 38.84 -8.00 4.60
N GLN A 40 39.06 -9.10 5.13
CA GLN A 40 38.71 -9.87 6.29
C GLN A 40 38.21 -9.09 7.55
N ASN A 41 37.23 -9.73 8.18
CA ASN A 41 37.06 -10.00 9.63
C ASN A 41 36.80 -8.86 10.61
N ALA A 42 35.68 -8.98 11.33
CA ALA A 42 35.71 -9.32 12.75
C ALA A 42 34.30 -9.59 13.27
N ALA A 43 34.12 -10.80 13.77
CA ALA A 43 33.06 -11.16 14.70
C ALA A 43 33.35 -10.51 16.06
N ASP A 44 32.35 -9.96 16.71
CA ASP A 44 32.43 -9.75 18.16
C ASP A 44 31.17 -10.31 18.81
N THR A 45 31.42 -11.32 19.61
CA THR A 45 30.53 -12.03 20.50
C THR A 45 30.61 -11.36 21.85
N SER A 46 29.53 -10.86 22.40
CA SER A 46 29.48 -10.53 23.82
C SER A 46 28.23 -11.07 24.47
N GLN A 47 28.51 -11.95 25.38
CA GLN A 47 27.63 -12.76 26.21
C GLN A 47 26.84 -11.96 27.24
N ALA A 48 25.76 -12.59 27.56
CA ALA A 48 24.86 -12.49 28.67
C ALA A 48 25.44 -12.05 30.03
N THR A 49 24.64 -11.33 30.79
CA THR A 49 24.62 -11.50 32.26
C THR A 49 23.20 -11.46 32.78
N VAL A 50 22.81 -12.58 33.28
CA VAL A 50 21.62 -12.80 34.10
C VAL A 50 21.86 -12.19 35.48
N ASN A 51 20.92 -11.48 36.04
CA ASN A 51 20.86 -11.29 37.47
C ASN A 51 19.44 -11.50 37.99
N SER A 52 19.36 -12.60 38.70
CA SER A 52 18.22 -13.06 39.50
C SER A 52 18.32 -12.36 40.87
N SER A 53 17.24 -11.79 41.34
CA SER A 53 17.07 -11.54 42.75
C SER A 53 15.63 -11.75 43.16
N VAL A 54 15.45 -12.85 43.82
CA VAL A 54 14.32 -13.22 44.66
C VAL A 54 14.32 -12.38 45.92
N ASN A 55 13.19 -11.86 46.36
CA ASN A 55 12.92 -11.71 47.77
C ASN A 55 11.44 -11.88 48.11
N THR A 56 11.26 -12.81 48.98
CA THR A 56 10.06 -13.33 49.63
C THR A 56 9.61 -12.44 50.79
N ASP A 57 8.32 -12.62 51.11
CA ASP A 57 7.69 -12.64 52.44
C ASP A 57 7.18 -11.30 53.01
N THR A 58 6.00 -11.20 53.52
CA THR A 58 5.31 -11.83 54.63
C THR A 58 4.00 -11.09 54.93
N THR A 59 2.92 -11.86 54.97
CA THR A 59 1.70 -11.89 55.82
C THR A 59 1.31 -10.68 56.73
N GLN A 60 0.00 -10.44 56.75
CA GLN A 60 -1.04 -10.48 57.80
C GLN A 60 -1.98 -9.26 57.71
N SER A 61 -3.24 -9.52 57.47
CA SER A 61 -4.40 -9.83 58.30
C SER A 61 -4.99 -8.64 59.07
N ALA A 62 -6.20 -8.28 58.78
CA ALA A 62 -7.37 -8.23 59.65
C ALA A 62 -8.54 -7.40 59.07
N ALA A 63 -9.62 -8.05 58.88
CA ALA A 63 -11.04 -7.76 59.07
C ALA A 63 -11.54 -6.34 59.34
N GLY A 64 -12.60 -5.97 58.61
CA GLY A 64 -13.51 -4.85 58.89
C GLY A 64 -14.65 -4.78 57.90
N ASN A 65 -15.74 -5.37 58.26
CA ASN A 65 -17.03 -5.47 57.61
C ASN A 65 -17.69 -4.07 57.53
N THR A 66 -18.31 -3.71 56.38
CA THR A 66 -19.66 -3.17 56.34
C THR A 66 -20.16 -3.06 54.89
N GLN A 67 -21.31 -3.67 54.67
CA GLN A 67 -22.16 -3.60 53.50
C GLN A 67 -22.59 -2.14 53.19
N THR A 68 -22.69 -1.80 51.92
CA THR A 68 -23.89 -1.17 51.35
C THR A 68 -23.83 -1.14 49.81
N ASP A 69 -24.86 -1.72 49.28
CA ASP A 69 -25.54 -1.47 48.00
C ASP A 69 -24.78 -1.31 46.68
N THR A 70 -24.91 -2.37 46.02
CA THR A 70 -24.69 -2.68 44.62
C THR A 70 -25.62 -1.89 43.69
N ALA A 71 -25.07 -1.02 42.92
CA ALA A 71 -25.59 -0.76 41.58
C ALA A 71 -24.64 -1.43 40.60
N GLN A 72 -24.96 -2.65 40.20
CA GLN A 72 -24.30 -3.33 39.08
C GLN A 72 -24.67 -2.59 37.81
N ASN A 73 -23.81 -1.67 37.38
CA ASN A 73 -23.76 -1.26 35.99
C ASN A 73 -22.99 -2.33 35.22
N THR A 74 -23.68 -3.38 34.78
CA THR A 74 -23.19 -4.31 33.78
C THR A 74 -23.18 -3.58 32.43
N GLU A 75 -22.17 -2.75 32.19
CA GLU A 75 -21.74 -2.50 30.84
C GLU A 75 -21.26 -3.85 30.28
N ALA A 76 -22.17 -4.49 29.56
CA ALA A 76 -21.81 -5.61 28.69
C ALA A 76 -20.84 -5.02 27.66
N SER A 77 -19.54 -5.22 27.89
CA SER A 77 -18.50 -5.04 26.88
C SER A 77 -18.89 -5.94 25.73
N ALA A 78 -19.59 -5.37 24.74
CA ALA A 78 -19.87 -6.06 23.50
C ALA A 78 -18.50 -6.44 22.89
N ALA A 79 -18.22 -7.72 22.86
CA ALA A 79 -17.00 -8.24 22.24
C ALA A 79 -16.93 -7.68 20.82
N LYS A 80 -15.78 -7.07 20.47
CA LYS A 80 -15.54 -6.56 19.11
C LYS A 80 -15.78 -7.72 18.13
N PRO A 81 -16.56 -7.52 17.05
CA PRO A 81 -16.83 -8.58 16.09
C PRO A 81 -15.53 -9.09 15.47
N ASP A 82 -15.46 -10.38 15.19
CA ASP A 82 -14.34 -10.98 14.47
C ASP A 82 -14.19 -10.33 13.10
N PRO A 83 -13.03 -9.73 12.75
CA PRO A 83 -12.80 -9.11 11.45
C PRO A 83 -13.12 -10.03 10.27
N ALA A 84 -12.88 -11.35 10.41
CA ALA A 84 -13.20 -12.32 9.36
C ALA A 84 -14.70 -12.41 9.04
N SER A 85 -15.58 -12.06 10.00
CA SER A 85 -17.04 -12.08 9.83
C SER A 85 -17.62 -10.80 9.23
N ILE A 86 -16.84 -9.72 9.15
CA ILE A 86 -17.31 -8.43 8.66
C ILE A 86 -17.31 -8.41 7.13
N THR A 87 -18.49 -8.37 6.53
CA THR A 87 -18.66 -8.16 5.09
C THR A 87 -19.04 -6.71 4.83
N PRO A 88 -18.25 -5.96 4.03
CA PRO A 88 -18.60 -4.59 3.68
C PRO A 88 -19.89 -4.52 2.89
N THR A 89 -20.81 -3.66 3.31
CA THR A 89 -22.14 -3.51 2.68
C THR A 89 -22.34 -2.15 2.00
N ALA A 90 -21.46 -1.19 2.25
CA ALA A 90 -21.56 0.15 1.70
C ALA A 90 -21.22 0.17 0.20
N THR A 91 -21.99 0.95 -0.57
CA THR A 91 -21.78 1.16 -2.01
C THR A 91 -21.20 2.55 -2.29
N GLY A 92 -20.57 2.74 -3.46
CA GLY A 92 -20.01 4.02 -3.86
C GLY A 92 -18.77 4.43 -3.03
N ILE A 93 -18.09 3.47 -2.42
CA ILE A 93 -16.89 3.69 -1.62
C ILE A 93 -15.68 3.86 -2.52
N SER A 94 -14.80 4.79 -2.14
CA SER A 94 -13.46 4.94 -2.71
C SER A 94 -12.53 5.53 -1.65
N ILE A 95 -11.22 5.35 -1.86
CA ILE A 95 -10.17 5.91 -1.01
C ILE A 95 -9.34 6.89 -1.84
N TYR A 96 -9.05 8.05 -1.27
CA TYR A 96 -8.05 8.98 -1.78
C TYR A 96 -6.92 9.16 -0.76
N ILE A 97 -5.67 9.06 -1.20
CA ILE A 97 -4.49 9.27 -0.37
C ILE A 97 -3.67 10.42 -0.96
N SER A 98 -3.47 11.47 -0.17
CA SER A 98 -2.58 12.58 -0.53
C SER A 98 -1.19 12.34 0.06
N LYS A 99 -0.18 12.18 -0.80
CA LYS A 99 1.23 12.04 -0.37
C LYS A 99 1.72 13.34 0.27
N ARG A 100 1.36 14.48 -0.30
CA ARG A 100 1.75 15.81 0.20
C ARG A 100 1.23 16.08 1.60
N GLN A 101 -0.03 15.70 1.86
CA GLN A 101 -0.68 15.97 3.14
C GLN A 101 -0.47 14.82 4.12
N SER A 102 0.03 13.67 3.67
CA SER A 102 0.10 12.43 4.44
C SER A 102 -1.25 12.07 5.07
N LYS A 103 -2.31 12.13 4.25
CA LYS A 103 -3.68 11.86 4.69
C LYS A 103 -4.36 10.83 3.80
N LEU A 104 -5.18 10.00 4.45
CA LEU A 104 -6.13 9.11 3.81
C LEU A 104 -7.54 9.67 3.99
N THR A 105 -8.30 9.75 2.91
CA THR A 105 -9.71 10.14 2.87
C THR A 105 -10.55 8.97 2.42
N LEU A 106 -11.48 8.54 3.25
CA LEU A 106 -12.54 7.60 2.87
C LEU A 106 -13.71 8.40 2.27
N MET A 107 -14.15 8.00 1.10
CA MET A 107 -15.21 8.68 0.37
C MET A 107 -16.39 7.74 0.14
N GLN A 108 -17.60 8.28 0.22
CA GLN A 108 -18.81 7.62 -0.22
C GLN A 108 -19.58 8.54 -1.17
N ASN A 109 -19.90 8.05 -2.36
CA ASN A 109 -20.58 8.82 -3.42
C ASN A 109 -19.89 10.16 -3.72
N LYS A 110 -18.55 10.15 -3.74
CA LYS A 110 -17.67 11.32 -3.95
C LYS A 110 -17.68 12.35 -2.80
N GLN A 111 -18.29 12.05 -1.67
CA GLN A 111 -18.25 12.89 -0.46
C GLN A 111 -17.29 12.25 0.55
N ALA A 112 -16.43 13.06 1.19
CA ALA A 112 -15.56 12.61 2.26
C ALA A 112 -16.40 12.26 3.50
N ILE A 113 -16.26 11.02 3.99
CA ILE A 113 -16.90 10.53 5.21
C ILE A 113 -15.92 10.32 6.36
N GLY A 114 -14.60 10.37 6.05
CA GLY A 114 -13.54 10.31 7.04
C GLY A 114 -12.22 10.78 6.45
N VAL A 115 -11.39 11.46 7.26
CA VAL A 115 -10.05 11.93 6.90
C VAL A 115 -9.13 11.71 8.08
N TRP A 116 -8.01 11.00 7.87
CA TRP A 116 -7.06 10.65 8.92
C TRP A 116 -5.62 10.83 8.46
N ASP A 117 -4.72 11.02 9.43
CA ASP A 117 -3.28 11.03 9.17
C ASP A 117 -2.79 9.62 8.83
N ALA A 118 -1.96 9.52 7.81
CA ALA A 118 -1.35 8.29 7.34
C ALA A 118 0.17 8.36 7.46
N LYS A 119 0.83 7.24 7.75
CA LYS A 119 2.29 7.13 7.59
C LYS A 119 2.57 6.43 6.27
N LEU A 120 3.31 7.11 5.42
CA LEU A 120 3.68 6.64 4.08
C LEU A 120 5.08 6.04 4.06
N GLY A 121 5.51 5.57 2.91
CA GLY A 121 6.89 5.15 2.68
C GLY A 121 7.89 6.22 3.08
N ARG A 122 8.99 5.81 3.71
CA ARG A 122 10.02 6.74 4.26
C ARG A 122 10.58 7.71 3.23
N GLN A 123 10.60 7.32 1.96
CA GLN A 123 11.11 8.11 0.85
C GLN A 123 10.00 8.70 -0.04
N SER A 124 8.73 8.65 0.39
CA SER A 124 7.59 9.07 -0.45
C SER A 124 7.60 10.55 -0.86
N ALA A 125 8.35 11.40 -0.16
CA ALA A 125 8.54 12.81 -0.49
C ALA A 125 9.53 13.02 -1.66
N THR A 126 10.35 12.01 -2.02
CA THR A 126 11.41 12.15 -3.03
C THR A 126 10.95 11.89 -4.46
N GLY A 127 9.73 11.36 -4.65
CA GLY A 127 9.22 11.05 -5.97
C GLY A 127 8.16 9.95 -5.97
N ASP A 128 8.11 9.20 -7.07
CA ASP A 128 7.22 8.07 -7.23
C ASP A 128 7.98 6.74 -7.15
N LYS A 129 7.25 5.69 -6.80
CA LYS A 129 7.80 4.34 -6.69
C LYS A 129 8.20 3.81 -8.06
N VAL A 130 9.42 3.28 -8.15
CA VAL A 130 9.98 2.75 -9.41
C VAL A 130 10.42 1.29 -9.31
N GLN A 131 10.80 0.82 -8.10
CA GLN A 131 11.31 -0.55 -7.92
C GLN A 131 11.10 -1.02 -6.48
N GLU A 132 11.32 -2.31 -6.25
CA GLU A 132 11.34 -2.88 -4.91
C GLU A 132 12.46 -2.24 -4.06
N GLY A 133 12.17 -2.01 -2.77
CA GLY A 133 13.15 -1.50 -1.81
C GLY A 133 13.39 0.01 -1.86
N ASP A 134 12.73 0.78 -2.74
CA ASP A 134 12.87 2.24 -2.79
C ASP A 134 12.17 2.99 -1.64
N GLU A 135 11.38 2.27 -0.85
CA GLU A 135 10.65 2.79 0.32
C GLU A 135 9.67 3.93 0.00
N ILE A 136 9.17 3.95 -1.22
CA ILE A 136 8.24 4.96 -1.72
C ILE A 136 6.83 4.37 -1.82
N THR A 137 5.83 5.10 -1.32
CA THR A 137 4.42 4.83 -1.60
C THR A 137 4.14 5.22 -3.05
N PRO A 138 3.61 4.32 -3.90
CA PRO A 138 3.33 4.62 -5.30
C PRO A 138 2.27 5.70 -5.45
N SER A 139 2.30 6.43 -6.56
CA SER A 139 1.21 7.28 -7.03
C SER A 139 0.44 6.56 -8.13
N GLY A 140 -0.84 6.87 -8.31
CA GLY A 140 -1.65 6.28 -9.38
C GLY A 140 -3.02 5.84 -8.92
N SER A 141 -3.67 5.06 -9.79
CA SER A 141 -4.98 4.48 -9.55
C SER A 141 -4.85 2.98 -9.33
N PHE A 142 -5.41 2.53 -8.22
CA PHE A 142 -5.38 1.15 -7.75
C PHE A 142 -6.76 0.72 -7.29
N TYR A 143 -6.87 -0.51 -6.86
CA TYR A 143 -8.04 -1.04 -6.14
C TYR A 143 -7.58 -1.92 -4.99
N VAL A 144 -8.45 -2.14 -4.03
CA VAL A 144 -8.24 -3.15 -2.98
C VAL A 144 -8.32 -4.51 -3.65
N CYS A 145 -7.20 -5.24 -3.71
CA CYS A 145 -7.13 -6.56 -4.33
C CYS A 145 -7.16 -7.70 -3.31
N THR A 146 -6.80 -7.44 -2.04
CA THR A 146 -6.87 -8.43 -0.95
C THR A 146 -7.35 -7.81 0.34
N ARG A 147 -7.90 -8.66 1.22
CA ARG A 147 -8.23 -8.33 2.62
C ARG A 147 -7.57 -9.40 3.50
N ASN A 148 -6.72 -8.98 4.44
CA ASN A 148 -6.00 -9.87 5.35
C ASN A 148 -6.31 -9.53 6.81
N ASP A 149 -7.16 -10.34 7.46
CA ASP A 149 -7.54 -10.22 8.87
C ASP A 149 -6.50 -10.84 9.83
N LYS A 150 -5.50 -11.53 9.29
CA LYS A 150 -4.40 -12.16 10.03
C LYS A 150 -3.05 -11.48 9.78
N SER A 151 -3.09 -10.22 9.37
CA SER A 151 -1.88 -9.44 9.14
C SER A 151 -1.12 -9.24 10.46
N LYS A 152 0.22 -9.35 10.41
CA LYS A 152 1.10 -8.96 11.52
C LYS A 152 0.95 -7.47 11.91
N TYR A 153 0.34 -6.69 11.04
CA TYR A 153 0.04 -5.28 11.24
C TYR A 153 -1.44 -5.02 11.57
N TYR A 154 -2.10 -5.96 12.25
CA TYR A 154 -3.50 -5.93 12.64
C TYR A 154 -4.42 -6.32 11.48
N LEU A 155 -4.94 -5.38 10.71
CA LEU A 155 -5.72 -5.59 9.48
C LEU A 155 -4.95 -4.99 8.31
N ALA A 156 -5.08 -5.61 7.13
CA ALA A 156 -4.45 -5.09 5.92
C ALA A 156 -5.37 -5.20 4.69
N LEU A 157 -5.41 -4.13 3.90
CA LEU A 157 -6.04 -4.04 2.59
C LEU A 157 -4.93 -3.94 1.55
N GLY A 158 -4.68 -4.99 0.79
CA GLY A 158 -3.66 -5.02 -0.26
C GLY A 158 -4.14 -4.24 -1.48
N LEU A 159 -3.24 -3.46 -2.07
CA LEU A 159 -3.50 -2.66 -3.26
C LEU A 159 -2.97 -3.34 -4.52
N SER A 160 -3.61 -3.09 -5.64
CA SER A 160 -3.26 -3.63 -6.96
C SER A 160 -2.02 -2.96 -7.58
N TYR A 161 -1.00 -2.71 -6.77
CA TYR A 161 0.33 -2.31 -7.24
C TYR A 161 1.15 -3.56 -7.57
N PRO A 162 1.93 -3.58 -8.68
CA PRO A 162 2.04 -2.54 -9.70
C PRO A 162 0.81 -2.49 -10.62
N ASN A 163 0.44 -1.28 -11.06
CA ASN A 163 -0.60 -1.08 -12.06
C ASN A 163 -0.04 -1.17 -13.49
N ILE A 164 -0.89 -0.91 -14.50
CA ILE A 164 -0.49 -1.02 -15.91
C ILE A 164 0.58 0.00 -16.28
N GLU A 165 0.46 1.25 -15.78
CA GLU A 165 1.42 2.32 -16.04
C GLU A 165 2.79 2.04 -15.41
N ASP A 166 2.80 1.44 -14.20
CA ASP A 166 4.01 0.95 -13.56
C ASP A 166 4.70 -0.15 -14.37
N ALA A 167 3.89 -1.09 -14.90
CA ALA A 167 4.38 -2.18 -15.73
C ALA A 167 4.94 -1.67 -17.08
N GLU A 168 4.27 -0.72 -17.73
CA GLU A 168 4.76 -0.07 -18.96
C GLU A 168 6.10 0.63 -18.71
N ARG A 169 6.21 1.38 -17.63
CA ARG A 169 7.47 2.01 -17.22
C ARG A 169 8.56 0.97 -16.95
N GLY A 170 8.24 -0.09 -16.21
CA GLY A 170 9.17 -1.16 -15.88
C GLY A 170 9.69 -1.89 -17.12
N LEU A 171 8.83 -2.18 -18.09
CA LEU A 171 9.21 -2.78 -19.35
C LEU A 171 10.08 -1.85 -20.20
N SER A 172 9.68 -0.58 -20.34
CA SER A 172 10.41 0.40 -21.14
C SER A 172 11.82 0.69 -20.63
N THR A 173 12.03 0.55 -19.31
CA THR A 173 13.33 0.73 -18.67
C THR A 173 14.14 -0.58 -18.58
N GLY A 174 13.58 -1.71 -19.01
CA GLY A 174 14.21 -3.02 -18.90
C GLY A 174 14.28 -3.58 -17.49
N LEU A 175 13.49 -3.03 -16.56
CA LEU A 175 13.42 -3.50 -15.17
C LEU A 175 12.67 -4.82 -15.06
N ILE A 176 11.63 -5.02 -15.86
CA ILE A 176 10.83 -6.25 -15.92
C ILE A 176 10.84 -6.84 -17.33
N THR A 177 10.56 -8.15 -17.44
CA THR A 177 10.44 -8.84 -18.72
C THR A 177 9.07 -8.62 -19.36
N GLN A 178 8.95 -8.98 -20.64
CA GLN A 178 7.68 -8.96 -21.37
C GLN A 178 6.61 -9.85 -20.72
N GLU A 179 7.02 -11.02 -20.19
CA GLU A 179 6.13 -11.97 -19.53
C GLU A 179 5.61 -11.38 -18.20
N GLN A 180 6.48 -10.73 -17.42
CA GLN A 180 6.09 -10.05 -16.19
C GLN A 180 5.13 -8.88 -16.47
N TYR A 181 5.43 -8.08 -17.50
CA TYR A 181 4.53 -7.02 -17.97
C TYR A 181 3.14 -7.58 -18.31
N GLN A 182 3.08 -8.63 -19.13
CA GLN A 182 1.81 -9.20 -19.56
C GLN A 182 1.01 -9.75 -18.37
N ALA A 183 1.68 -10.43 -17.43
CA ALA A 183 1.04 -10.95 -16.21
C ALA A 183 0.44 -9.85 -15.35
N ILE A 184 1.14 -8.71 -15.18
CA ILE A 184 0.64 -7.55 -14.45
C ILE A 184 -0.57 -6.94 -15.15
N VAL A 185 -0.50 -6.75 -16.47
CA VAL A 185 -1.59 -6.19 -17.28
C VAL A 185 -2.85 -7.07 -17.21
N ASP A 186 -2.68 -8.38 -17.37
CA ASP A 186 -3.80 -9.33 -17.32
C ASP A 186 -4.47 -9.35 -15.95
N ALA A 187 -3.69 -9.34 -14.86
CA ALA A 187 -4.21 -9.30 -13.51
C ALA A 187 -4.99 -8.00 -13.23
N ASN A 188 -4.45 -6.85 -13.64
CA ASN A 188 -5.14 -5.56 -13.48
C ASN A 188 -6.44 -5.50 -14.28
N LYS A 189 -6.46 -5.99 -15.54
CA LYS A 189 -7.68 -6.07 -16.36
C LYS A 189 -8.72 -7.01 -15.78
N ALA A 190 -8.28 -8.09 -15.14
CA ALA A 190 -9.16 -9.05 -14.48
C ALA A 190 -9.64 -8.58 -13.09
N GLY A 191 -9.10 -7.49 -12.53
CA GLY A 191 -9.44 -7.00 -11.20
C GLY A 191 -8.94 -7.91 -10.06
N VAL A 192 -7.86 -8.67 -10.30
CA VAL A 192 -7.25 -9.58 -9.32
C VAL A 192 -5.90 -9.06 -8.88
N THR A 193 -5.28 -9.71 -7.89
CA THR A 193 -3.96 -9.32 -7.38
C THR A 193 -2.88 -9.49 -8.47
N PRO A 194 -2.15 -8.43 -8.83
CA PRO A 194 -1.02 -8.56 -9.75
C PRO A 194 0.15 -9.32 -9.10
N PRO A 195 1.10 -9.83 -9.90
CA PRO A 195 2.34 -10.41 -9.36
C PRO A 195 3.09 -9.41 -8.48
N TRP A 196 3.41 -9.83 -7.24
CA TRP A 196 4.12 -9.00 -6.25
C TRP A 196 5.61 -9.35 -6.13
N ASP A 197 6.06 -10.33 -6.88
CA ASP A 197 7.41 -10.89 -6.90
C ASP A 197 8.25 -10.44 -8.12
N THR A 198 7.91 -9.30 -8.69
CA THR A 198 8.67 -8.69 -9.78
C THR A 198 9.65 -7.63 -9.24
N PRO A 199 10.65 -7.20 -10.01
CA PRO A 199 11.57 -6.11 -9.64
C PRO A 199 10.87 -4.76 -9.36
N LEU A 200 9.62 -4.56 -9.82
CA LEU A 200 8.80 -3.41 -9.42
C LEU A 200 8.41 -3.47 -7.93
N GLY A 201 8.44 -4.68 -7.36
CA GLY A 201 7.92 -4.98 -6.04
C GLY A 201 6.41 -5.18 -6.04
N GLY A 202 5.85 -5.25 -4.84
CA GLY A 202 4.43 -5.50 -4.61
C GLY A 202 4.07 -5.36 -3.14
N ALA A 203 2.98 -6.00 -2.72
CA ALA A 203 2.51 -6.00 -1.33
C ALA A 203 2.42 -4.59 -0.72
N ILE A 204 1.99 -3.61 -1.50
CA ILE A 204 1.63 -2.29 -0.99
C ILE A 204 0.26 -2.42 -0.34
N GLU A 205 0.20 -2.12 0.95
CA GLU A 205 -1.00 -2.33 1.76
C GLU A 205 -1.37 -1.07 2.55
N ILE A 206 -2.67 -0.87 2.78
CA ILE A 206 -3.17 -0.01 3.85
C ILE A 206 -3.34 -0.91 5.06
N HIS A 207 -2.60 -0.66 6.17
CA HIS A 207 -2.56 -1.57 7.30
C HIS A 207 -2.53 -0.85 8.65
N GLY A 208 -2.84 -1.56 9.71
CA GLY A 208 -2.80 -1.06 11.08
C GLY A 208 -1.40 -0.98 11.69
N ASN A 209 -1.37 -0.86 13.01
CA ASN A 209 -0.14 -0.72 13.79
C ASN A 209 0.74 0.44 13.30
N GLN A 210 0.11 1.61 13.09
CA GLN A 210 0.83 2.83 12.73
C GLN A 210 1.88 3.16 13.80
N GLY A 211 3.14 3.07 13.41
CA GLY A 211 4.25 3.49 14.26
C GLY A 211 4.68 4.93 13.99
N ASP A 212 5.72 5.39 14.72
CA ASP A 212 6.25 6.75 14.59
C ASP A 212 7.03 6.96 13.29
N ARG A 213 7.60 5.89 12.74
CA ARG A 213 8.39 5.92 11.51
C ARG A 213 7.51 5.65 10.29
N GLY A 214 7.95 6.13 9.13
CA GLY A 214 7.37 5.75 7.85
C GLY A 214 7.56 4.26 7.54
N THR A 215 6.91 3.79 6.48
CA THR A 215 6.89 2.40 6.02
C THR A 215 7.95 2.11 4.95
N ALA A 216 7.97 0.90 4.43
CA ALA A 216 8.74 0.55 3.23
C ALA A 216 7.97 0.77 1.91
N GLY A 217 6.86 1.54 1.95
CA GLY A 217 6.00 1.85 0.81
C GLY A 217 4.51 1.69 1.10
N CYS A 218 4.13 0.95 2.14
CA CYS A 218 2.75 0.82 2.59
C CYS A 218 2.18 2.12 3.17
N ILE A 219 0.89 2.09 3.47
CA ILE A 219 0.15 3.18 4.11
C ILE A 219 -0.28 2.69 5.50
N ALA A 220 0.41 3.14 6.56
CA ALA A 220 0.08 2.72 7.90
C ALA A 220 -0.92 3.67 8.56
N MET A 221 -1.94 3.07 9.18
CA MET A 221 -3.05 3.71 9.88
C MET A 221 -3.10 3.24 11.32
N THR A 222 -3.80 3.95 12.18
CA THR A 222 -4.13 3.44 13.52
C THR A 222 -5.14 2.30 13.42
N ASN A 223 -5.20 1.43 14.45
CA ASN A 223 -6.04 0.25 14.40
C ASN A 223 -7.55 0.58 14.38
N ASP A 224 -7.96 1.62 15.08
CA ASP A 224 -9.34 2.13 15.06
C ASP A 224 -9.76 2.64 13.68
N VAL A 225 -8.85 3.28 12.95
CA VAL A 225 -9.09 3.68 11.55
C VAL A 225 -9.19 2.46 10.66
N MET A 226 -8.33 1.45 10.87
CA MET A 226 -8.43 0.20 10.10
C MET A 226 -9.76 -0.54 10.34
N ASP A 227 -10.33 -0.49 11.55
CA ASP A 227 -11.66 -1.04 11.81
C ASP A 227 -12.75 -0.35 10.96
N ILE A 228 -12.66 0.96 10.85
CA ILE A 228 -13.56 1.73 9.98
C ILE A 228 -13.35 1.32 8.51
N LEU A 229 -12.11 1.39 8.02
CA LEU A 229 -11.80 1.02 6.63
C LEU A 229 -12.23 -0.41 6.31
N TRP A 230 -12.02 -1.33 7.25
CA TRP A 230 -12.41 -2.73 7.10
C TRP A 230 -13.91 -2.93 6.91
N SER A 231 -14.72 -2.14 7.60
CA SER A 231 -16.19 -2.20 7.50
C SER A 231 -16.76 -1.61 6.21
N TYR A 232 -15.98 -0.74 5.53
CA TYR A 232 -16.41 -0.09 4.28
C TYR A 232 -15.78 -0.68 3.03
N CYS A 233 -14.52 -1.14 3.10
CA CYS A 233 -13.71 -1.44 1.93
C CYS A 233 -13.72 -2.93 1.59
N ALA A 234 -14.51 -3.30 0.59
CA ALA A 234 -14.46 -4.62 -0.06
C ALA A 234 -13.28 -4.70 -1.04
N VAL A 235 -12.97 -5.93 -1.49
CA VAL A 235 -12.17 -6.14 -2.71
C VAL A 235 -12.86 -5.45 -3.89
N GLY A 236 -12.09 -4.77 -4.73
CA GLY A 236 -12.56 -3.96 -5.85
C GLY A 236 -12.80 -2.48 -5.52
N VAL A 237 -12.73 -2.05 -4.25
CA VAL A 237 -12.86 -0.63 -3.90
C VAL A 237 -11.74 0.18 -4.55
N PRO A 238 -12.05 1.26 -5.33
CA PRO A 238 -11.05 2.10 -5.97
C PRO A 238 -10.21 2.87 -4.95
N VAL A 239 -8.90 2.95 -5.20
CA VAL A 239 -7.93 3.69 -4.41
C VAL A 239 -7.10 4.59 -5.32
N THR A 240 -7.11 5.89 -5.08
CA THR A 240 -6.25 6.84 -5.79
C THR A 240 -5.21 7.40 -4.82
N ILE A 241 -3.94 7.34 -5.22
CA ILE A 241 -2.82 7.93 -4.47
C ILE A 241 -2.25 9.06 -5.31
N GLY A 242 -2.42 10.29 -4.83
CA GLY A 242 -1.98 11.50 -5.52
C GLY A 242 -0.90 12.27 -4.75
N PRO A 243 -0.29 13.29 -5.38
CA PRO A 243 0.71 14.16 -4.76
C PRO A 243 0.18 14.95 -3.56
#